data_b007ea84669f68d8a87c64648f192900
#
_entry.id   b007ea84669f68d8a87c64648f192900
#
_cell.length_a   1.000
_cell.length_b   1.000
_cell.length_c   1.000
_cell.angle_alpha   90.00
_cell.angle_beta   90.00
_cell.angle_gamma   90.00
#
_symmetry.space_group_name_H-M   'P 1'
#
loop_
_entity.id
_entity.type
_entity.pdbx_description
1 polymer ?
#
loop_
_entity_poly.entity_id
_entity_poly.type
_entity_poly.pdbx_seq_one_letter_code
_entity_poly.pdbx_strand_id
1 'polypeptide(L)'
;MKILLLLSRCDQTGMTTHTLDLGRALVSLGHRVTLLVGRRKKNLPESEILYQKFLEVGVQVVSFREAINNSLHLKIISFLDVLFFIIWHRFDIIHIQSPYLSFMPWLLHKKFVSTLHVNDLIRCFYYKNATHLIAISRETKDYARRIFGYNDKDITIVNHGVSSSFATLLSAEQKNEEKLKRNLPVDKLIIGLVGSIEKRKGHDVLLNAIALLPKELLATIHIVFLGSSKDGKTKEWLDTLIEKTNMEGRVSRFEYQSSDIFYKLFDVFVLPSRLEGFPVVVIEAMSSGCCCVRSNVEGAYDQIDDGKTGFLFENENVEQLSSILKFLIENPDRRTEVAKAGRE
;
A
#
# COMPACT_ATOMS: atom_id res chain seq x y z
N MET A 1 -0.26 10.79 -25.97
CA MET A 1 -1.37 9.81 -26.10
C MET A 1 -2.51 10.21 -25.17
N LYS A 2 -3.73 9.74 -25.46
CA LYS A 2 -4.89 9.82 -24.55
C LYS A 2 -5.02 8.50 -23.81
N ILE A 3 -4.88 8.52 -22.48
CA ILE A 3 -4.89 7.33 -21.65
C ILE A 3 -6.08 7.39 -20.70
N LEU A 4 -6.86 6.29 -20.66
CA LEU A 4 -7.95 6.10 -19.71
C LEU A 4 -7.49 5.16 -18.60
N LEU A 5 -7.54 5.63 -17.35
CA LEU A 5 -7.39 4.80 -16.16
C LEU A 5 -8.78 4.47 -15.63
N LEU A 6 -9.07 3.17 -15.40
CA LEU A 6 -10.35 2.73 -14.82
C LEU A 6 -10.16 2.21 -13.41
N LEU A 7 -10.88 2.85 -12.47
CA LEU A 7 -10.87 2.50 -11.06
C LEU A 7 -12.31 2.35 -10.54
N SER A 8 -12.62 1.26 -9.83
CA SER A 8 -13.98 1.02 -9.33
C SER A 8 -14.38 2.01 -8.24
N ARG A 9 -13.42 2.41 -7.38
CA ARG A 9 -13.61 3.34 -6.26
C ARG A 9 -12.34 4.12 -6.00
N CYS A 10 -12.50 5.32 -5.43
CA CYS A 10 -11.41 6.14 -4.95
C CYS A 10 -11.39 6.06 -3.40
N ASP A 11 -10.92 4.95 -2.87
CA ASP A 11 -10.77 4.70 -1.44
C ASP A 11 -9.30 4.82 -1.05
N GLN A 12 -9.00 4.99 0.26
CA GLN A 12 -7.63 5.04 0.79
C GLN A 12 -6.99 3.64 0.77
N THR A 13 -6.60 3.19 -0.43
CA THR A 13 -5.98 1.89 -0.66
C THR A 13 -4.68 2.03 -1.46
N GLY A 14 -3.80 1.04 -1.37
CA GLY A 14 -2.58 0.99 -2.18
C GLY A 14 -2.84 1.07 -3.68
N MET A 15 -3.96 0.49 -4.16
CA MET A 15 -4.37 0.58 -5.56
C MET A 15 -4.68 2.02 -5.98
N THR A 16 -5.37 2.80 -5.15
CA THR A 16 -5.67 4.21 -5.42
C THR A 16 -4.40 5.06 -5.39
N THR A 17 -3.51 4.84 -4.41
CA THR A 17 -2.21 5.52 -4.33
C THR A 17 -1.37 5.22 -5.57
N HIS A 18 -1.25 3.95 -5.94
CA HIS A 18 -0.56 3.56 -7.17
C HIS A 18 -1.16 4.21 -8.42
N THR A 19 -2.50 4.26 -8.53
CA THR A 19 -3.18 4.88 -9.67
C THR A 19 -2.89 6.38 -9.75
N LEU A 20 -2.79 7.06 -8.61
CA LEU A 20 -2.41 8.48 -8.52
C LEU A 20 -0.97 8.70 -8.99
N ASP A 21 -0.03 7.89 -8.50
CA ASP A 21 1.38 8.01 -8.88
C ASP A 21 1.60 7.66 -10.35
N LEU A 22 0.92 6.64 -10.87
CA LEU A 22 0.90 6.32 -12.29
C LEU A 22 0.34 7.48 -13.12
N GLY A 23 -0.78 8.08 -12.68
CA GLY A 23 -1.38 9.24 -13.35
C GLY A 23 -0.43 10.43 -13.39
N ARG A 24 0.22 10.75 -12.26
CA ARG A 24 1.25 11.79 -12.15
C ARG A 24 2.40 11.55 -13.13
N ALA A 25 2.94 10.34 -13.14
CA ALA A 25 4.05 9.98 -14.02
C ALA A 25 3.66 10.06 -15.51
N LEU A 26 2.48 9.58 -15.88
CA LEU A 26 2.00 9.68 -17.27
C LEU A 26 1.77 11.11 -17.72
N VAL A 27 1.25 11.98 -16.84
CA VAL A 27 1.09 13.42 -17.14
C VAL A 27 2.45 14.09 -17.30
N SER A 28 3.42 13.79 -16.42
CA SER A 28 4.78 14.33 -16.52
C SER A 28 5.51 13.93 -17.82
N LEU A 29 5.15 12.77 -18.38
CA LEU A 29 5.60 12.29 -19.69
C LEU A 29 4.83 12.93 -20.88
N GLY A 30 3.96 13.90 -20.63
CA GLY A 30 3.21 14.63 -21.68
C GLY A 30 1.98 13.90 -22.20
N HIS A 31 1.46 12.90 -21.49
CA HIS A 31 0.23 12.20 -21.87
C HIS A 31 -1.01 12.91 -21.30
N ARG A 32 -2.14 12.81 -22.01
CA ARG A 32 -3.45 13.25 -21.52
C ARG A 32 -4.10 12.07 -20.78
N VAL A 33 -4.22 12.19 -19.47
CA VAL A 33 -4.72 11.11 -18.61
C VAL A 33 -6.11 11.47 -18.10
N THR A 34 -7.05 10.54 -18.28
CA THR A 34 -8.39 10.61 -17.72
C THR A 34 -8.57 9.45 -16.76
N LEU A 35 -8.95 9.74 -15.53
CA LEU A 35 -9.41 8.75 -14.55
C LEU A 35 -10.94 8.65 -14.63
N LEU A 36 -11.46 7.46 -14.95
CA LEU A 36 -12.87 7.14 -14.82
C LEU A 36 -13.08 6.31 -13.56
N VAL A 37 -13.81 6.85 -12.59
CA VAL A 37 -13.92 6.28 -11.23
C VAL A 37 -15.35 6.28 -10.72
N GLY A 38 -15.74 5.25 -9.97
CA GLY A 38 -17.04 5.15 -9.34
C GLY A 38 -17.22 6.19 -8.24
N ARG A 39 -18.38 6.88 -8.24
CA ARG A 39 -18.76 7.88 -7.24
C ARG A 39 -20.00 7.48 -6.50
N ARG A 40 -19.95 7.46 -5.17
CA ARG A 40 -21.13 7.26 -4.31
C ARG A 40 -22.00 8.52 -4.24
N LYS A 41 -23.33 8.35 -4.04
CA LYS A 41 -24.26 9.49 -3.83
C LYS A 41 -23.89 10.39 -2.65
N LYS A 42 -23.30 9.82 -1.58
CA LYS A 42 -22.67 10.54 -0.47
C LYS A 42 -21.19 10.17 -0.50
N ASN A 43 -20.34 11.09 -0.94
CA ASN A 43 -18.90 10.90 -0.84
C ASN A 43 -18.48 10.92 0.61
N LEU A 44 -17.57 10.01 0.96
CA LEU A 44 -16.77 10.18 2.15
C LEU A 44 -15.83 11.38 1.93
N PRO A 45 -15.62 12.24 2.93
CA PRO A 45 -14.68 13.38 2.82
C PRO A 45 -13.31 12.98 2.27
N GLU A 46 -12.86 11.79 2.60
CA GLU A 46 -11.60 11.19 2.17
C GLU A 46 -11.52 10.95 0.65
N SER A 47 -12.62 10.51 0.04
CA SER A 47 -12.68 10.32 -1.41
C SER A 47 -12.58 11.65 -2.15
N GLU A 48 -13.17 12.72 -1.60
CA GLU A 48 -13.09 14.05 -2.19
C GLU A 48 -11.66 14.61 -2.16
N ILE A 49 -10.93 14.41 -1.06
CA ILE A 49 -9.51 14.76 -0.96
C ILE A 49 -8.69 14.02 -2.02
N LEU A 50 -8.97 12.74 -2.24
CA LEU A 50 -8.28 11.95 -3.26
C LEU A 50 -8.60 12.44 -4.68
N TYR A 51 -9.85 12.81 -4.98
CA TYR A 51 -10.20 13.42 -6.27
C TYR A 51 -9.41 14.71 -6.52
N GLN A 52 -9.27 15.58 -5.51
CA GLN A 52 -8.48 16.79 -5.63
C GLN A 52 -7.02 16.49 -5.92
N LYS A 53 -6.42 15.50 -5.25
CA LYS A 53 -5.04 15.08 -5.53
C LYS A 53 -4.84 14.62 -6.98
N PHE A 54 -5.80 13.92 -7.59
CA PHE A 54 -5.72 13.58 -9.01
C PHE A 54 -5.78 14.82 -9.91
N LEU A 55 -6.63 15.79 -9.60
CA LEU A 55 -6.73 17.04 -10.35
C LEU A 55 -5.44 17.88 -10.23
N GLU A 56 -4.86 17.96 -9.03
CA GLU A 56 -3.61 18.68 -8.76
C GLU A 56 -2.42 18.14 -9.57
N VAL A 57 -2.39 16.85 -9.85
CA VAL A 57 -1.35 16.26 -10.70
C VAL A 57 -1.67 16.30 -12.20
N GLY A 58 -2.75 16.98 -12.60
CA GLY A 58 -3.13 17.17 -13.99
C GLY A 58 -3.92 16.02 -14.63
N VAL A 59 -4.43 15.10 -13.83
CA VAL A 59 -5.32 14.02 -14.29
C VAL A 59 -6.75 14.53 -14.35
N GLN A 60 -7.41 14.40 -15.51
CA GLN A 60 -8.83 14.70 -15.64
C GLN A 60 -9.65 13.61 -14.91
N VAL A 61 -10.47 14.00 -13.92
CA VAL A 61 -11.32 13.06 -13.19
C VAL A 61 -12.74 13.10 -13.71
N VAL A 62 -13.28 11.95 -14.10
CA VAL A 62 -14.67 11.73 -14.51
C VAL A 62 -15.25 10.64 -13.65
N SER A 63 -16.48 10.83 -13.16
CA SER A 63 -17.11 9.85 -12.29
C SER A 63 -18.31 9.18 -12.95
N PHE A 64 -18.47 7.88 -12.70
CA PHE A 64 -19.69 7.13 -13.01
C PHE A 64 -20.42 6.77 -11.72
N ARG A 65 -21.71 6.44 -11.84
CA ARG A 65 -22.55 6.07 -10.69
C ARG A 65 -22.12 4.70 -10.15
N GLU A 66 -21.66 4.67 -8.90
CA GLU A 66 -21.30 3.40 -8.25
C GLU A 66 -22.55 2.61 -7.87
N ALA A 67 -22.53 1.31 -8.12
CA ALA A 67 -23.58 0.40 -7.68
C ALA A 67 -23.49 0.16 -6.16
N ILE A 68 -24.34 0.84 -5.41
CA ILE A 68 -24.46 0.69 -3.94
C ILE A 68 -25.47 -0.41 -3.62
N ASN A 69 -25.23 -1.19 -2.56
CA ASN A 69 -26.18 -2.14 -1.95
C ASN A 69 -26.67 -3.27 -2.86
N ASN A 70 -25.84 -3.79 -3.75
CA ASN A 70 -26.19 -4.92 -4.64
C ASN A 70 -27.42 -4.72 -5.52
N SER A 71 -27.98 -3.52 -5.62
CA SER A 71 -29.14 -3.19 -6.44
C SER A 71 -28.85 -3.42 -7.93
N LEU A 72 -29.63 -4.32 -8.57
CA LEU A 72 -29.44 -4.72 -9.97
C LEU A 72 -29.53 -3.53 -10.94
N HIS A 73 -30.50 -2.63 -10.72
CA HIS A 73 -30.68 -1.47 -11.59
C HIS A 73 -29.49 -0.48 -11.49
N LEU A 74 -28.90 -0.28 -10.30
CA LEU A 74 -27.70 0.55 -10.15
C LEU A 74 -26.48 -0.10 -10.79
N LYS A 75 -26.37 -1.43 -10.76
CA LYS A 75 -25.31 -2.15 -11.51
C LYS A 75 -25.45 -1.96 -13.01
N ILE A 76 -26.67 -2.02 -13.54
CA ILE A 76 -26.95 -1.77 -14.96
C ILE A 76 -26.60 -0.32 -15.33
N ILE A 77 -27.02 0.66 -14.53
CA ILE A 77 -26.72 2.07 -14.77
C ILE A 77 -25.21 2.32 -14.74
N SER A 78 -24.52 1.82 -13.72
CA SER A 78 -23.06 1.91 -13.60
C SER A 78 -22.35 1.31 -14.81
N PHE A 79 -22.83 0.14 -15.25
CA PHE A 79 -22.33 -0.53 -16.45
C PHE A 79 -22.52 0.33 -17.71
N LEU A 80 -23.73 0.90 -17.91
CA LEU A 80 -24.02 1.74 -19.06
C LEU A 80 -23.21 3.04 -19.04
N ASP A 81 -23.03 3.67 -17.88
CA ASP A 81 -22.23 4.89 -17.75
C ASP A 81 -20.80 4.64 -18.25
N VAL A 82 -20.14 3.56 -17.80
CA VAL A 82 -18.78 3.22 -18.22
C VAL A 82 -18.74 2.83 -19.70
N LEU A 83 -19.70 2.03 -20.16
CA LEU A 83 -19.78 1.58 -21.53
C LEU A 83 -19.91 2.76 -22.51
N PHE A 84 -20.89 3.64 -22.29
CA PHE A 84 -21.10 4.84 -23.13
C PHE A 84 -19.90 5.79 -23.07
N PHE A 85 -19.27 5.94 -21.91
CA PHE A 85 -18.07 6.76 -21.80
C PHE A 85 -16.95 6.24 -22.71
N ILE A 86 -16.70 4.92 -22.72
CA ILE A 86 -15.68 4.30 -23.58
C ILE A 86 -16.04 4.39 -25.06
N ILE A 87 -17.33 4.33 -25.42
CA ILE A 87 -17.80 4.46 -26.81
C ILE A 87 -17.58 5.86 -27.35
N TRP A 88 -17.98 6.88 -26.59
CA TRP A 88 -17.96 8.27 -27.06
C TRP A 88 -16.59 8.94 -26.99
N HIS A 89 -15.69 8.41 -26.14
CA HIS A 89 -14.36 8.96 -26.02
C HIS A 89 -13.33 8.05 -26.66
N ARG A 90 -12.49 8.59 -27.55
CA ARG A 90 -11.40 7.85 -28.18
C ARG A 90 -10.16 7.92 -27.29
N PHE A 91 -9.74 6.78 -26.76
CA PHE A 91 -8.49 6.61 -26.02
C PHE A 91 -7.52 5.75 -26.81
N ASP A 92 -6.23 6.09 -26.74
CA ASP A 92 -5.16 5.28 -27.34
C ASP A 92 -4.87 4.06 -26.49
N ILE A 93 -4.97 4.21 -25.15
CA ILE A 93 -4.78 3.14 -24.17
C ILE A 93 -5.92 3.17 -23.15
N ILE A 94 -6.48 2.01 -22.84
CA ILE A 94 -7.38 1.78 -21.72
C ILE A 94 -6.62 0.93 -20.71
N HIS A 95 -6.38 1.45 -19.50
CA HIS A 95 -5.65 0.77 -18.45
C HIS A 95 -6.56 0.56 -17.23
N ILE A 96 -6.78 -0.68 -16.89
CA ILE A 96 -7.71 -1.10 -15.85
C ILE A 96 -6.94 -1.37 -14.56
N GLN A 97 -7.33 -0.68 -13.49
CA GLN A 97 -6.79 -0.88 -12.15
C GLN A 97 -7.70 -1.81 -11.32
N SER A 98 -9.00 -1.79 -11.59
CA SER A 98 -9.98 -2.66 -10.93
C SER A 98 -10.45 -3.77 -11.87
N PRO A 99 -10.03 -5.02 -11.67
CA PRO A 99 -10.16 -6.12 -12.65
C PRO A 99 -11.59 -6.38 -13.17
N TYR A 100 -12.60 -6.18 -12.32
CA TYR A 100 -14.00 -6.41 -12.71
C TYR A 100 -14.55 -5.40 -13.73
N LEU A 101 -13.86 -4.29 -13.97
CA LEU A 101 -14.19 -3.33 -15.03
C LEU A 101 -13.70 -3.79 -16.42
N SER A 102 -12.98 -4.91 -16.49
CA SER A 102 -12.46 -5.48 -17.74
C SER A 102 -13.54 -5.93 -18.72
N PHE A 103 -14.76 -6.21 -18.24
CA PHE A 103 -15.87 -6.68 -19.07
C PHE A 103 -16.30 -5.63 -20.13
N MET A 104 -16.28 -4.34 -19.81
CA MET A 104 -16.73 -3.26 -20.71
C MET A 104 -15.84 -3.12 -21.95
N PRO A 105 -14.51 -2.90 -21.84
CA PRO A 105 -13.66 -2.82 -23.02
C PRO A 105 -13.60 -4.14 -23.78
N TRP A 106 -13.69 -5.30 -23.10
CA TRP A 106 -13.79 -6.60 -23.76
C TRP A 106 -15.06 -6.71 -24.61
N LEU A 107 -16.22 -6.30 -24.09
CA LEU A 107 -17.49 -6.30 -24.83
C LEU A 107 -17.42 -5.41 -26.09
N LEU A 108 -16.70 -4.31 -26.02
CA LEU A 108 -16.47 -3.38 -27.13
C LEU A 108 -15.32 -3.82 -28.07
N HIS A 109 -14.76 -5.00 -27.89
CA HIS A 109 -13.61 -5.52 -28.64
C HIS A 109 -12.42 -4.55 -28.65
N LYS A 110 -12.25 -3.76 -27.57
CA LYS A 110 -11.11 -2.85 -27.41
C LYS A 110 -9.92 -3.58 -26.79
N LYS A 111 -8.73 -3.32 -27.32
CA LYS A 111 -7.49 -3.72 -26.65
C LYS A 111 -7.33 -2.91 -25.36
N PHE A 112 -6.94 -3.56 -24.28
CA PHE A 112 -6.73 -2.91 -22.98
C PHE A 112 -5.63 -3.60 -22.19
N VAL A 113 -5.03 -2.85 -21.28
CA VAL A 113 -4.05 -3.29 -20.29
C VAL A 113 -4.75 -3.40 -18.94
N SER A 114 -4.33 -4.33 -18.09
CA SER A 114 -4.79 -4.41 -16.70
C SER A 114 -3.61 -4.57 -15.76
N THR A 115 -3.65 -3.91 -14.60
CA THR A 115 -2.74 -4.21 -13.50
C THR A 115 -3.43 -5.12 -12.50
N LEU A 116 -2.76 -6.19 -12.10
CA LEU A 116 -3.24 -7.12 -11.08
C LEU A 116 -2.56 -6.77 -9.75
N HIS A 117 -3.34 -6.25 -8.79
CA HIS A 117 -2.84 -5.73 -7.51
C HIS A 117 -2.88 -6.73 -6.36
N VAL A 118 -3.62 -7.85 -6.51
CA VAL A 118 -3.86 -8.84 -5.46
C VAL A 118 -3.93 -10.25 -6.04
N ASN A 119 -3.67 -11.26 -5.22
CA ASN A 119 -3.64 -12.67 -5.60
C ASN A 119 -4.86 -13.46 -5.07
N ASP A 120 -5.93 -12.78 -4.66
CA ASP A 120 -7.15 -13.37 -4.12
C ASP A 120 -8.40 -13.19 -5.01
N LEU A 121 -8.20 -12.78 -6.26
CA LEU A 121 -9.31 -12.55 -7.19
C LEU A 121 -9.93 -13.87 -7.66
N ILE A 122 -11.24 -13.95 -7.51
CA ILE A 122 -12.00 -15.08 -8.01
C ILE A 122 -12.32 -14.86 -9.50
N ARG A 123 -12.02 -15.86 -10.34
CA ARG A 123 -12.43 -15.84 -11.74
C ARG A 123 -13.96 -15.86 -11.84
N CYS A 124 -14.52 -14.83 -12.40
CA CYS A 124 -15.97 -14.71 -12.59
C CYS A 124 -16.32 -14.21 -13.98
N PHE A 125 -17.61 -14.22 -14.32
CA PHE A 125 -18.10 -13.80 -15.64
C PHE A 125 -17.66 -12.38 -16.02
N TYR A 126 -17.59 -11.47 -15.08
CA TYR A 126 -17.21 -10.06 -15.32
C TYR A 126 -15.71 -9.84 -15.44
N TYR A 127 -14.87 -10.79 -15.05
CA TYR A 127 -13.44 -10.71 -15.26
C TYR A 127 -13.10 -11.21 -16.67
N LYS A 128 -12.45 -10.36 -17.46
CA LYS A 128 -11.96 -10.68 -18.79
C LYS A 128 -10.46 -10.41 -18.88
N ASN A 129 -9.75 -11.33 -19.49
CA ASN A 129 -8.31 -11.19 -19.66
C ASN A 129 -8.02 -9.96 -20.52
N ALA A 130 -7.09 -9.14 -20.06
CA ALA A 130 -6.55 -8.02 -20.80
C ALA A 130 -5.72 -8.51 -21.99
N THR A 131 -5.55 -7.65 -22.99
CA THR A 131 -4.62 -7.91 -24.11
C THR A 131 -3.18 -8.03 -23.57
N HIS A 132 -2.86 -7.25 -22.52
CA HIS A 132 -1.61 -7.33 -21.82
C HIS A 132 -1.84 -7.10 -20.32
N LEU A 133 -1.21 -7.91 -19.48
CA LEU A 133 -1.31 -7.84 -18.03
C LEU A 133 -0.03 -7.28 -17.44
N ILE A 134 -0.16 -6.37 -16.51
CA ILE A 134 0.92 -5.93 -15.61
C ILE A 134 0.75 -6.69 -14.30
N ALA A 135 1.72 -7.50 -13.95
CA ALA A 135 1.83 -8.16 -12.65
C ALA A 135 2.76 -7.35 -11.75
N ILE A 136 2.37 -7.16 -10.49
CA ILE A 136 3.15 -6.32 -9.55
C ILE A 136 4.29 -7.10 -8.87
N SER A 137 4.31 -8.42 -9.00
CA SER A 137 5.33 -9.32 -8.44
C SER A 137 5.43 -10.61 -9.25
N ARG A 138 6.45 -11.43 -8.96
CA ARG A 138 6.59 -12.77 -9.55
C ARG A 138 5.43 -13.66 -9.16
N GLU A 139 5.02 -13.63 -7.90
CA GLU A 139 3.87 -14.41 -7.41
C GLU A 139 2.58 -13.98 -8.08
N THR A 140 2.38 -12.66 -8.33
CA THR A 140 1.21 -12.15 -9.05
C THR A 140 1.21 -12.62 -10.51
N LYS A 141 2.37 -12.70 -11.16
CA LYS A 141 2.52 -13.28 -12.49
C LYS A 141 2.13 -14.77 -12.50
N ASP A 142 2.65 -15.55 -11.55
CA ASP A 142 2.36 -16.97 -11.43
C ASP A 142 0.88 -17.23 -11.11
N TYR A 143 0.29 -16.39 -10.27
CA TYR A 143 -1.13 -16.41 -9.98
C TYR A 143 -1.97 -16.17 -11.24
N ALA A 144 -1.62 -15.15 -12.03
CA ALA A 144 -2.32 -14.84 -13.28
C ALA A 144 -2.25 -15.98 -14.29
N ARG A 145 -1.10 -16.64 -14.42
CA ARG A 145 -0.94 -17.83 -15.28
C ARG A 145 -1.83 -18.98 -14.82
N ARG A 146 -1.78 -19.31 -13.53
CA ARG A 146 -2.48 -20.46 -12.95
C ARG A 146 -3.99 -20.28 -12.92
N ILE A 147 -4.48 -19.10 -12.51
CA ILE A 147 -5.92 -18.88 -12.28
C ILE A 147 -6.62 -18.32 -13.52
N PHE A 148 -5.98 -17.43 -14.25
CA PHE A 148 -6.60 -16.75 -15.38
C PHE A 148 -6.13 -17.28 -16.76
N GLY A 149 -5.10 -18.14 -16.78
CA GLY A 149 -4.61 -18.76 -18.01
C GLY A 149 -3.89 -17.81 -18.97
N TYR A 150 -3.23 -16.77 -18.42
CA TYR A 150 -2.38 -15.91 -19.24
C TYR A 150 -1.12 -16.64 -19.72
N ASN A 151 -0.66 -16.31 -20.92
CA ASN A 151 0.65 -16.73 -21.40
C ASN A 151 1.74 -15.77 -20.90
N ASP A 152 2.98 -16.25 -20.77
CA ASP A 152 4.12 -15.44 -20.33
C ASP A 152 4.36 -14.19 -21.16
N LYS A 153 4.18 -14.27 -22.47
CA LYS A 153 4.34 -13.16 -23.43
C LYS A 153 3.31 -12.04 -23.23
N ASP A 154 2.19 -12.34 -22.61
CA ASP A 154 1.08 -11.40 -22.39
C ASP A 154 1.14 -10.78 -20.97
N ILE A 155 2.19 -11.09 -20.19
CA ILE A 155 2.41 -10.56 -18.84
C ILE A 155 3.77 -9.88 -18.76
N THR A 156 3.80 -8.65 -18.24
CA THR A 156 5.02 -7.97 -17.80
C THR A 156 4.98 -7.76 -16.31
N ILE A 157 6.10 -8.03 -15.61
CA ILE A 157 6.26 -7.67 -14.21
C ILE A 157 6.69 -6.20 -14.16
N VAL A 158 5.91 -5.37 -13.47
CA VAL A 158 6.26 -3.99 -13.16
C VAL A 158 5.96 -3.77 -11.69
N ASN A 159 7.00 -3.79 -10.87
CA ASN A 159 6.86 -3.50 -9.45
C ASN A 159 6.39 -2.05 -9.23
N HIS A 160 5.69 -1.82 -8.14
CA HIS A 160 5.30 -0.47 -7.77
C HIS A 160 6.53 0.40 -7.48
N GLY A 161 6.47 1.65 -7.92
CA GLY A 161 7.41 2.68 -7.51
C GLY A 161 6.80 3.56 -6.41
N VAL A 162 7.61 4.46 -5.88
CA VAL A 162 7.20 5.45 -4.89
C VAL A 162 7.56 6.86 -5.33
N SER A 163 6.89 7.86 -4.76
CA SER A 163 7.20 9.26 -5.01
C SER A 163 8.62 9.60 -4.56
N SER A 164 9.32 10.45 -5.29
CA SER A 164 10.64 10.98 -4.92
C SER A 164 10.66 11.72 -3.57
N SER A 165 9.51 12.15 -3.06
CA SER A 165 9.39 12.77 -1.74
C SER A 165 9.87 11.86 -0.61
N PHE A 166 9.72 10.54 -0.75
CA PHE A 166 10.24 9.56 0.22
C PHE A 166 11.77 9.46 0.21
N ALA A 167 12.41 9.76 -0.90
CA ALA A 167 13.86 9.64 -1.04
C ALA A 167 14.66 10.77 -0.35
N THR A 168 14.01 11.85 0.09
CA THR A 168 14.67 12.94 0.81
C THR A 168 14.87 12.56 2.28
N LEU A 169 16.12 12.47 2.73
CA LEU A 169 16.44 12.21 4.13
C LEU A 169 16.45 13.50 4.96
N LEU A 170 16.23 13.38 6.25
CA LEU A 170 16.39 14.45 7.23
C LEU A 170 17.79 14.42 7.86
N SER A 171 18.34 15.58 8.21
CA SER A 171 19.49 15.63 9.11
C SER A 171 19.08 15.16 10.52
N ALA A 172 20.07 14.87 11.38
CA ALA A 172 19.79 14.47 12.76
C ALA A 172 19.00 15.54 13.54
N GLU A 173 19.34 16.81 13.31
CA GLU A 173 18.65 17.96 13.93
C GLU A 173 17.21 18.05 13.44
N GLN A 174 16.98 17.96 12.15
CA GLN A 174 15.63 17.96 11.56
C GLN A 174 14.80 16.79 12.05
N LYS A 175 15.42 15.58 12.15
CA LYS A 175 14.74 14.39 12.68
C LYS A 175 14.29 14.62 14.13
N ASN A 176 15.14 15.22 14.97
CA ASN A 176 14.81 15.55 16.36
C ASN A 176 13.70 16.60 16.47
N GLU A 177 13.77 17.67 15.68
CA GLU A 177 12.72 18.69 15.62
C GLU A 177 11.36 18.08 15.24
N GLU A 178 11.33 17.22 14.22
CA GLU A 178 10.10 16.56 13.77
C GLU A 178 9.56 15.53 14.79
N LYS A 179 10.45 14.86 15.55
CA LYS A 179 10.05 14.03 16.69
C LYS A 179 9.38 14.87 17.79
N LEU A 180 9.98 15.99 18.17
CA LEU A 180 9.44 16.90 19.19
C LEU A 180 8.07 17.48 18.79
N LYS A 181 7.91 17.93 17.55
CA LYS A 181 6.61 18.42 17.03
C LYS A 181 5.49 17.39 17.15
N ARG A 182 5.82 16.10 17.22
CA ARG A 182 4.88 14.98 17.32
C ARG A 182 4.82 14.34 18.70
N ASN A 183 5.46 14.96 19.70
CA ASN A 183 5.60 14.41 21.04
C ASN A 183 6.21 12.99 21.05
N LEU A 184 7.17 12.74 20.16
CA LEU A 184 7.94 11.50 20.12
C LEU A 184 9.26 11.66 20.85
N PRO A 185 9.75 10.62 21.56
CA PRO A 185 11.02 10.67 22.25
C PRO A 185 12.19 10.78 21.26
N VAL A 186 13.14 11.68 21.55
CA VAL A 186 14.31 11.92 20.69
C VAL A 186 15.44 10.93 20.96
N ASP A 187 15.49 10.40 22.18
CA ASP A 187 16.53 9.48 22.69
C ASP A 187 16.22 8.01 22.46
N LYS A 188 15.07 7.67 21.85
CA LYS A 188 14.65 6.29 21.62
C LYS A 188 14.68 5.90 20.15
N LEU A 189 14.97 4.62 19.93
CA LEU A 189 14.81 3.98 18.63
C LEU A 189 13.32 3.87 18.30
N ILE A 190 12.93 4.37 17.15
CA ILE A 190 11.52 4.36 16.72
C ILE A 190 11.25 3.14 15.81
N ILE A 191 10.34 2.28 16.25
CA ILE A 191 9.80 1.17 15.46
C ILE A 191 8.44 1.60 14.92
N GLY A 192 8.30 1.69 13.60
CA GLY A 192 7.09 2.17 12.92
C GLY A 192 6.31 1.06 12.21
N LEU A 193 4.98 1.17 12.24
CA LEU A 193 4.07 0.40 11.39
C LEU A 193 3.07 1.38 10.77
N VAL A 194 2.94 1.32 9.44
CA VAL A 194 2.02 2.17 8.66
C VAL A 194 0.98 1.30 7.98
N GLY A 195 -0.28 1.59 8.22
CA GLY A 195 -1.41 0.90 7.63
C GLY A 195 -2.67 0.96 8.48
N SER A 196 -3.82 0.60 7.90
CA SER A 196 -5.09 0.52 8.64
C SER A 196 -4.95 -0.37 9.87
N ILE A 197 -5.53 0.05 10.98
CA ILE A 197 -5.55 -0.74 12.20
C ILE A 197 -6.55 -1.88 12.01
N GLU A 198 -6.01 -3.06 11.75
CA GLU A 198 -6.79 -4.29 11.54
C GLU A 198 -5.91 -5.53 11.77
N LYS A 199 -6.51 -6.67 12.10
CA LYS A 199 -5.79 -7.92 12.37
C LYS A 199 -4.92 -8.36 11.20
N ARG A 200 -5.35 -8.12 9.97
CA ARG A 200 -4.59 -8.46 8.77
C ARG A 200 -3.20 -7.81 8.74
N LYS A 201 -3.07 -6.60 9.30
CA LYS A 201 -1.80 -5.83 9.34
C LYS A 201 -0.84 -6.28 10.45
N GLY A 202 -1.27 -7.17 11.37
CA GLY A 202 -0.39 -7.81 12.34
C GLY A 202 0.11 -6.93 13.48
N HIS A 203 -0.64 -5.90 13.89
CA HIS A 203 -0.29 -5.07 15.06
C HIS A 203 -0.09 -5.94 16.32
N ASP A 204 -0.85 -7.02 16.45
CA ASP A 204 -0.72 -8.01 17.50
C ASP A 204 0.57 -8.82 17.40
N VAL A 205 1.00 -9.21 16.20
CA VAL A 205 2.27 -9.91 15.99
C VAL A 205 3.43 -9.02 16.44
N LEU A 206 3.42 -7.72 16.05
CA LEU A 206 4.46 -6.78 16.45
C LEU A 206 4.50 -6.56 17.97
N LEU A 207 3.36 -6.27 18.59
CA LEU A 207 3.32 -6.01 20.04
C LEU A 207 3.72 -7.24 20.85
N ASN A 208 3.27 -8.42 20.46
CA ASN A 208 3.69 -9.66 21.11
C ASN A 208 5.19 -9.94 20.94
N ALA A 209 5.76 -9.68 19.76
CA ALA A 209 7.19 -9.83 19.52
C ALA A 209 8.04 -8.88 20.37
N ILE A 210 7.59 -7.63 20.50
CA ILE A 210 8.24 -6.63 21.35
C ILE A 210 8.13 -7.03 22.83
N ALA A 211 7.00 -7.58 23.27
CA ALA A 211 6.80 -8.00 24.66
C ALA A 211 7.77 -9.11 25.10
N LEU A 212 8.33 -9.87 24.15
CA LEU A 212 9.36 -10.88 24.43
C LEU A 212 10.78 -10.29 24.60
N LEU A 213 10.99 -9.01 24.30
CA LEU A 213 12.30 -8.37 24.44
C LEU A 213 12.70 -8.22 25.92
N PRO A 214 14.01 -8.27 26.25
CA PRO A 214 14.51 -7.90 27.58
C PRO A 214 14.07 -6.52 28.03
N LYS A 215 13.83 -6.33 29.32
CA LYS A 215 13.35 -5.05 29.88
C LYS A 215 14.28 -3.88 29.57
N GLU A 216 15.59 -4.13 29.54
CA GLU A 216 16.62 -3.16 29.21
C GLU A 216 16.44 -2.62 27.79
N LEU A 217 16.13 -3.49 26.82
CA LEU A 217 15.88 -3.10 25.43
C LEU A 217 14.53 -2.41 25.26
N LEU A 218 13.50 -2.85 26.00
CA LEU A 218 12.20 -2.16 26.02
C LEU A 218 12.30 -0.69 26.45
N ALA A 219 13.28 -0.35 27.29
CA ALA A 219 13.51 1.02 27.72
C ALA A 219 14.09 1.92 26.62
N THR A 220 14.73 1.35 25.59
CA THR A 220 15.42 2.08 24.52
C THR A 220 14.57 2.29 23.27
N ILE A 221 13.37 1.73 23.19
CA ILE A 221 12.51 1.78 22.01
C ILE A 221 11.22 2.55 22.25
N HIS A 222 10.63 3.01 21.15
CA HIS A 222 9.27 3.56 21.11
C HIS A 222 8.58 3.10 19.83
N ILE A 223 7.29 2.80 19.93
CA ILE A 223 6.48 2.25 18.83
C ILE A 223 5.59 3.35 18.27
N VAL A 224 5.50 3.44 16.95
CA VAL A 224 4.61 4.38 16.27
C VAL A 224 3.69 3.63 15.31
N PHE A 225 2.40 3.76 15.52
CA PHE A 225 1.36 3.31 14.59
C PHE A 225 0.79 4.51 13.85
N LEU A 226 0.82 4.46 12.52
CA LEU A 226 0.22 5.45 11.65
C LEU A 226 -0.88 4.79 10.81
N GLY A 227 -2.12 5.16 11.08
CA GLY A 227 -3.29 4.66 10.37
C GLY A 227 -4.55 4.70 11.20
N SER A 228 -5.70 4.70 10.54
CA SER A 228 -6.99 4.80 11.21
C SER A 228 -7.63 3.44 11.45
N SER A 229 -8.40 3.35 12.51
CA SER A 229 -9.30 2.21 12.79
C SER A 229 -10.56 2.33 11.92
N LYS A 230 -11.05 1.21 11.41
CA LYS A 230 -12.31 1.20 10.64
C LYS A 230 -13.53 1.49 11.50
N ASP A 231 -13.49 1.11 12.78
CA ASP A 231 -14.60 1.22 13.74
C ASP A 231 -14.09 1.23 15.19
N GLY A 232 -15.01 1.49 16.12
CA GLY A 232 -14.72 1.52 17.57
C GLY A 232 -14.21 0.17 18.11
N LYS A 233 -14.70 -0.96 17.58
CA LYS A 233 -14.27 -2.30 18.03
C LYS A 233 -12.82 -2.57 17.70
N THR A 234 -12.36 -2.14 16.54
CA THR A 234 -10.97 -2.27 16.11
C THR A 234 -10.05 -1.40 16.98
N LYS A 235 -10.53 -0.21 17.37
CA LYS A 235 -9.81 0.65 18.31
C LYS A 235 -9.68 0.01 19.69
N GLU A 236 -10.78 -0.48 20.26
CA GLU A 236 -10.80 -1.20 21.55
C GLU A 236 -9.90 -2.45 21.53
N TRP A 237 -9.89 -3.17 20.44
CA TRP A 237 -9.00 -4.33 20.26
C TRP A 237 -7.53 -3.93 20.39
N LEU A 238 -7.11 -2.84 19.74
CA LEU A 238 -5.73 -2.36 19.83
C LEU A 238 -5.41 -1.84 21.24
N ASP A 239 -6.33 -1.10 21.88
CA ASP A 239 -6.17 -0.61 23.23
C ASP A 239 -5.96 -1.76 24.23
N THR A 240 -6.83 -2.77 24.15
CA THR A 240 -6.71 -3.99 24.96
C THR A 240 -5.39 -4.74 24.72
N LEU A 241 -4.90 -4.73 23.48
CA LEU A 241 -3.65 -5.40 23.13
C LEU A 241 -2.44 -4.66 23.72
N ILE A 242 -2.41 -3.32 23.65
CA ILE A 242 -1.36 -2.49 24.23
C ILE A 242 -1.29 -2.72 25.75
N GLU A 243 -2.44 -2.76 26.42
CA GLU A 243 -2.54 -3.05 27.86
C GLU A 243 -2.02 -4.45 28.19
N LYS A 244 -2.51 -5.49 27.50
CA LYS A 244 -2.11 -6.89 27.72
C LYS A 244 -0.61 -7.14 27.51
N THR A 245 0.01 -6.38 26.63
CA THR A 245 1.45 -6.49 26.34
C THR A 245 2.31 -5.57 27.21
N ASN A 246 1.71 -4.80 28.12
CA ASN A 246 2.36 -3.79 28.97
C ASN A 246 3.17 -2.75 28.17
N MET A 247 2.58 -2.28 27.06
CA MET A 247 3.22 -1.31 26.15
C MET A 247 2.66 0.11 26.33
N GLU A 248 1.86 0.38 27.37
CA GLU A 248 1.39 1.74 27.69
C GLU A 248 2.57 2.68 27.88
N GLY A 249 2.45 3.90 27.39
CA GLY A 249 3.51 4.91 27.40
C GLY A 249 4.67 4.66 26.44
N ARG A 250 4.69 3.50 25.72
CA ARG A 250 5.68 3.18 24.68
C ARG A 250 5.10 3.19 23.28
N VAL A 251 3.79 3.39 23.11
CA VAL A 251 3.09 3.42 21.82
C VAL A 251 2.50 4.79 21.59
N SER A 252 2.86 5.41 20.47
CA SER A 252 2.17 6.58 19.92
C SER A 252 1.33 6.17 18.72
N ARG A 253 0.11 6.70 18.65
CA ARG A 253 -0.83 6.43 17.56
C ARG A 253 -1.19 7.72 16.85
N PHE A 254 -1.13 7.67 15.53
CA PHE A 254 -1.51 8.77 14.67
C PHE A 254 -2.57 8.30 13.69
N GLU A 255 -3.62 9.08 13.54
CA GLU A 255 -4.62 8.86 12.51
C GLU A 255 -4.01 9.02 11.12
N TYR A 256 -4.73 8.53 10.10
CA TYR A 256 -4.26 8.62 8.72
C TYR A 256 -3.89 10.05 8.33
N GLN A 257 -2.65 10.23 7.91
CA GLN A 257 -2.10 11.47 7.38
C GLN A 257 -0.94 11.16 6.42
N SER A 258 -0.28 12.19 5.88
CA SER A 258 0.89 11.97 5.01
C SER A 258 1.97 11.18 5.75
N SER A 259 2.37 10.05 5.16
CA SER A 259 3.29 9.09 5.78
C SER A 259 4.77 9.42 5.57
N ASP A 260 5.10 10.30 4.62
CA ASP A 260 6.47 10.57 4.18
C ASP A 260 7.37 11.05 5.32
N ILE A 261 6.87 11.96 6.17
CA ILE A 261 7.63 12.43 7.32
C ILE A 261 7.79 11.35 8.39
N PHE A 262 6.79 10.48 8.59
CA PHE A 262 6.86 9.43 9.60
C PHE A 262 7.92 8.39 9.28
N TYR A 263 8.01 7.94 8.02
CA TYR A 263 9.08 7.01 7.64
C TYR A 263 10.48 7.59 7.91
N LYS A 264 10.69 8.89 7.70
CA LYS A 264 11.98 9.54 7.99
C LYS A 264 12.31 9.58 9.49
N LEU A 265 11.32 9.39 10.36
CA LEU A 265 11.49 9.30 11.80
C LEU A 265 11.75 7.88 12.30
N PHE A 266 11.38 6.87 11.53
CA PHE A 266 11.55 5.48 11.91
C PHE A 266 13.00 5.03 11.72
N ASP A 267 13.49 4.26 12.67
CA ASP A 267 14.76 3.56 12.57
C ASP A 267 14.57 2.14 12.03
N VAL A 268 13.44 1.52 12.42
CA VAL A 268 12.98 0.23 11.90
C VAL A 268 11.53 0.36 11.47
N PHE A 269 11.23 -0.05 10.27
CA PHE A 269 9.85 -0.20 9.79
C PHE A 269 9.48 -1.67 9.83
N VAL A 270 8.32 -2.01 10.43
CA VAL A 270 7.86 -3.40 10.53
C VAL A 270 6.49 -3.55 9.87
N LEU A 271 6.36 -4.50 8.96
CA LEU A 271 5.10 -4.89 8.35
C LEU A 271 4.82 -6.39 8.60
N PRO A 272 4.21 -6.75 9.73
CA PRO A 272 3.93 -8.15 10.08
C PRO A 272 2.58 -8.62 9.55
N SER A 273 2.25 -8.23 8.33
CA SER A 273 0.95 -8.52 7.72
C SER A 273 0.77 -10.00 7.42
N ARG A 274 -0.46 -10.48 7.59
CA ARG A 274 -0.88 -11.85 7.28
C ARG A 274 -1.17 -12.08 5.80
N LEU A 275 -1.47 -11.01 5.08
CA LEU A 275 -1.80 -11.06 3.65
C LEU A 275 -1.43 -9.74 2.99
N GLU A 276 -0.64 -9.79 1.94
CA GLU A 276 -0.29 -8.65 1.06
C GLU A 276 -0.16 -9.15 -0.39
N GLY A 277 -0.06 -8.23 -1.34
CA GLY A 277 0.40 -8.51 -2.69
C GLY A 277 1.80 -7.97 -2.88
N PHE A 278 1.90 -6.65 -3.08
CA PHE A 278 3.17 -5.91 -3.12
C PHE A 278 2.96 -4.59 -2.34
N PRO A 279 3.11 -4.61 -0.99
CA PRO A 279 2.78 -3.48 -0.15
C PRO A 279 3.70 -2.28 -0.41
N VAL A 280 3.13 -1.19 -0.92
CA VAL A 280 3.85 0.05 -1.25
C VAL A 280 4.53 0.65 -0.01
N VAL A 281 3.94 0.50 1.17
CA VAL A 281 4.48 1.00 2.44
C VAL A 281 5.88 0.48 2.77
N VAL A 282 6.27 -0.71 2.27
CA VAL A 282 7.63 -1.25 2.44
C VAL A 282 8.63 -0.48 1.60
N ILE A 283 8.33 -0.25 0.32
CA ILE A 283 9.23 0.50 -0.57
C ILE A 283 9.26 1.99 -0.24
N GLU A 284 8.18 2.56 0.32
CA GLU A 284 8.17 3.91 0.90
C GLU A 284 9.15 4.00 2.08
N ALA A 285 9.10 3.02 2.99
CA ALA A 285 9.99 2.94 4.13
C ALA A 285 11.46 2.73 3.72
N MET A 286 11.74 1.82 2.77
CA MET A 286 13.08 1.59 2.23
C MET A 286 13.64 2.86 1.58
N SER A 287 12.85 3.52 0.72
CA SER A 287 13.24 4.80 0.09
C SER A 287 13.53 5.90 1.10
N SER A 288 12.83 5.89 2.23
CA SER A 288 13.02 6.84 3.35
C SER A 288 14.18 6.48 4.28
N GLY A 289 14.90 5.38 4.02
CA GLY A 289 16.07 4.96 4.79
C GLY A 289 15.76 4.17 6.06
N CYS A 290 14.56 3.57 6.17
CA CYS A 290 14.26 2.65 7.28
C CYS A 290 14.90 1.28 7.06
N CYS A 291 15.36 0.64 8.13
CA CYS A 291 15.62 -0.80 8.12
C CYS A 291 14.28 -1.53 8.12
N CYS A 292 13.94 -2.21 7.02
CA CYS A 292 12.64 -2.84 6.83
C CYS A 292 12.64 -4.28 7.31
N VAL A 293 11.59 -4.65 8.08
CA VAL A 293 11.31 -6.02 8.52
C VAL A 293 9.88 -6.34 8.12
N ARG A 294 9.64 -7.44 7.41
CA ARG A 294 8.28 -7.86 7.05
C ARG A 294 8.09 -9.35 7.09
N SER A 295 6.83 -9.79 7.22
CA SER A 295 6.46 -11.20 7.04
C SER A 295 6.71 -11.65 5.60
N ASN A 296 7.02 -12.93 5.42
CA ASN A 296 7.33 -13.56 4.13
C ASN A 296 6.09 -13.91 3.28
N VAL A 297 4.98 -13.18 3.50
CA VAL A 297 3.79 -13.29 2.65
C VAL A 297 4.07 -12.73 1.24
N GLU A 298 3.12 -12.92 0.34
CA GLU A 298 3.26 -12.61 -1.10
C GLU A 298 3.97 -11.27 -1.36
N GLY A 299 4.79 -11.24 -2.40
CA GLY A 299 5.60 -10.08 -2.82
C GLY A 299 6.82 -9.80 -1.92
N ALA A 300 7.08 -10.58 -0.88
CA ALA A 300 8.17 -10.32 0.05
C ALA A 300 9.53 -10.42 -0.61
N TYR A 301 9.75 -11.50 -1.33
CA TYR A 301 11.03 -11.79 -2.01
C TYR A 301 11.27 -10.95 -3.28
N ASP A 302 10.26 -10.23 -3.75
CA ASP A 302 10.42 -9.21 -4.79
C ASP A 302 10.80 -7.83 -4.22
N GLN A 303 10.63 -7.63 -2.90
CA GLN A 303 10.93 -6.37 -2.21
C GLN A 303 12.22 -6.44 -1.38
N ILE A 304 12.47 -7.57 -0.73
CA ILE A 304 13.56 -7.70 0.26
C ILE A 304 14.43 -8.90 -0.10
N ASP A 305 15.72 -8.66 -0.24
CA ASP A 305 16.78 -9.69 -0.16
C ASP A 305 17.15 -9.84 1.31
N ASP A 306 16.73 -10.96 1.90
CA ASP A 306 16.77 -11.20 3.34
C ASP A 306 18.19 -11.09 3.91
N GLY A 307 18.32 -10.34 4.99
CA GLY A 307 19.59 -10.00 5.64
C GLY A 307 20.46 -9.01 4.87
N LYS A 308 20.09 -8.57 3.64
CA LYS A 308 20.89 -7.61 2.85
C LYS A 308 20.18 -6.26 2.71
N THR A 309 18.95 -6.26 2.19
CA THR A 309 18.18 -5.03 1.95
C THR A 309 17.04 -4.83 2.95
N GLY A 310 16.87 -5.74 3.87
CA GLY A 310 15.88 -5.81 4.92
C GLY A 310 15.87 -7.19 5.54
N PHE A 311 14.86 -7.48 6.35
CA PHE A 311 14.70 -8.79 7.00
C PHE A 311 13.33 -9.37 6.72
N LEU A 312 13.28 -10.69 6.50
CA LEU A 312 12.07 -11.46 6.36
C LEU A 312 11.91 -12.39 7.57
N PHE A 313 10.68 -12.53 8.04
CA PHE A 313 10.33 -13.54 9.05
C PHE A 313 9.11 -14.33 8.60
N GLU A 314 8.98 -15.55 9.10
CA GLU A 314 7.85 -16.41 8.82
C GLU A 314 6.54 -15.78 9.31
N ASN A 315 5.50 -15.84 8.47
CA ASN A 315 4.21 -15.24 8.80
C ASN A 315 3.71 -15.70 10.17
N GLU A 316 3.30 -14.75 11.02
CA GLU A 316 2.84 -14.95 12.39
C GLU A 316 3.89 -15.48 13.39
N ASN A 317 5.15 -15.66 12.99
CA ASN A 317 6.21 -16.12 13.88
C ASN A 317 6.73 -14.98 14.77
N VAL A 318 6.11 -14.87 15.95
CA VAL A 318 6.38 -13.83 16.96
C VAL A 318 7.81 -13.93 17.50
N GLU A 319 8.32 -15.14 17.73
CA GLU A 319 9.66 -15.40 18.28
C GLU A 319 10.75 -14.99 17.27
N GLN A 320 10.56 -15.32 15.99
CA GLN A 320 11.51 -14.93 14.96
C GLN A 320 11.53 -13.41 14.79
N LEU A 321 10.36 -12.74 14.77
CA LEU A 321 10.29 -11.28 14.71
C LEU A 321 10.98 -10.65 15.92
N SER A 322 10.75 -11.19 17.14
CA SER A 322 11.40 -10.72 18.37
C SER A 322 12.93 -10.84 18.27
N SER A 323 13.43 -11.95 17.77
CA SER A 323 14.86 -12.20 17.58
C SER A 323 15.49 -11.20 16.59
N ILE A 324 14.82 -10.91 15.46
CA ILE A 324 15.27 -9.91 14.49
C ILE A 324 15.27 -8.52 15.12
N LEU A 325 14.20 -8.13 15.82
CA LEU A 325 14.14 -6.82 16.48
C LEU A 325 15.23 -6.67 17.55
N LYS A 326 15.44 -7.70 18.38
CA LYS A 326 16.54 -7.71 19.34
C LYS A 326 17.87 -7.46 18.64
N PHE A 327 18.17 -8.24 17.60
CA PHE A 327 19.40 -8.09 16.82
C PHE A 327 19.57 -6.67 16.27
N LEU A 328 18.52 -6.06 15.70
CA LEU A 328 18.57 -4.71 15.12
C LEU A 328 18.71 -3.62 16.17
N ILE A 329 18.19 -3.81 17.37
CA ILE A 329 18.36 -2.87 18.49
C ILE A 329 19.80 -2.90 19.00
N GLU A 330 20.37 -4.10 19.18
CA GLU A 330 21.71 -4.32 19.69
C GLU A 330 22.83 -4.01 18.68
N ASN A 331 22.52 -3.96 17.37
CA ASN A 331 23.50 -3.78 16.29
C ASN A 331 23.17 -2.57 15.38
N PRO A 332 23.36 -1.33 15.85
CA PRO A 332 23.00 -0.12 15.11
C PRO A 332 23.73 0.04 13.77
N ASP A 333 25.00 -0.38 13.69
CA ASP A 333 25.78 -0.30 12.46
C ASP A 333 25.20 -1.22 11.38
N ARG A 334 24.85 -2.45 11.76
CA ARG A 334 24.23 -3.40 10.83
C ARG A 334 22.85 -2.94 10.39
N ARG A 335 22.05 -2.37 11.30
CA ARG A 335 20.75 -1.76 10.99
C ARG A 335 20.91 -0.66 9.93
N THR A 336 21.90 0.21 10.10
CA THR A 336 22.18 1.31 9.17
C THR A 336 22.67 0.81 7.81
N GLU A 337 23.54 -0.19 7.80
CA GLU A 337 24.06 -0.82 6.57
C GLU A 337 22.91 -1.43 5.73
N VAL A 338 22.03 -2.22 6.38
CA VAL A 338 20.91 -2.86 5.70
C VAL A 338 19.87 -1.83 5.23
N ALA A 339 19.62 -0.79 6.02
CA ALA A 339 18.73 0.31 5.61
C ALA A 339 19.27 1.05 4.37
N LYS A 340 20.58 1.29 4.31
CA LYS A 340 21.24 1.90 3.15
C LYS A 340 21.12 1.01 1.91
N ALA A 341 21.45 -0.27 2.04
CA ALA A 341 21.34 -1.23 0.94
C ALA A 341 19.90 -1.41 0.44
N GLY A 342 18.93 -1.34 1.34
CA GLY A 342 17.51 -1.41 0.99
C GLY A 342 17.01 -0.18 0.22
N ARG A 343 17.65 0.95 0.39
CA ARG A 343 17.32 2.20 -0.30
C ARG A 343 17.91 2.28 -1.72
N GLU A 344 19.07 1.69 -1.96
CA GLU A 344 19.77 1.61 -3.26
C GLU A 344 19.05 0.67 -4.25
#